data_fe5f2d2a48d58a38b0acfa5fd325b1dc
#
_entry.id   fe5f2d2a48d58a38b0acfa5fd325b1dc
#
_cell.length_a   1.000
_cell.length_b   1.000
_cell.length_c   1.000
_cell.angle_alpha   90.00
_cell.angle_beta   90.00
_cell.angle_gamma   90.00
#
_symmetry.space_group_name_H-M   'P 1'
#
loop_
_entity.id
_entity.type
_entity.pdbx_description
1 polymer ?
#
loop_
_entity_poly.entity_id
_entity_poly.type
_entity_poly.pdbx_seq_one_letter_code
_entity_poly.pdbx_strand_id
1 'polypeptide(L)'
;MQSLFHLAIHVRDLDEARHFYGGTMGCTAGRSTTTWVDFDFFGHQLSLHRGEPFATTRTGHVDDTLVPMPHFGLVLPLPQWQALAKRLQAAGTDFIFAPQVRFSGQPGEQWTMFF
;
A
#
# COMPACT_ATOMS: atom_id res chain seq x y z
N MET A 1 13.84 -5.18 20.98
CA MET A 1 13.71 -5.34 19.52
C MET A 1 12.23 -5.31 19.15
N GLN A 2 11.87 -4.47 18.24
CA GLN A 2 10.50 -4.48 17.69
C GLN A 2 10.32 -5.64 16.73
N SER A 3 9.14 -6.26 16.80
CA SER A 3 8.76 -7.27 15.81
C SER A 3 8.45 -6.61 14.49
N LEU A 4 8.91 -7.20 13.39
CA LEU A 4 8.64 -6.74 12.04
C LEU A 4 7.65 -7.67 11.36
N PHE A 5 6.72 -7.10 10.65
CA PHE A 5 5.82 -7.85 9.77
C PHE A 5 6.51 -8.09 8.43
N HIS A 6 6.38 -9.30 7.91
CA HIS A 6 6.92 -9.69 6.62
C HIS A 6 5.78 -10.15 5.71
N LEU A 7 5.72 -9.61 4.50
CA LEU A 7 4.77 -10.03 3.48
C LEU A 7 5.51 -10.22 2.17
N ALA A 8 5.29 -11.36 1.53
CA ALA A 8 5.81 -11.65 0.20
C ALA A 8 4.66 -11.86 -0.77
N ILE A 9 4.68 -11.15 -1.89
CA ILE A 9 3.66 -11.26 -2.94
C ILE A 9 4.31 -11.30 -4.32
N HIS A 10 3.58 -11.83 -5.29
CA HIS A 10 3.98 -11.77 -6.69
C HIS A 10 3.52 -10.46 -7.33
N VAL A 11 4.37 -9.94 -8.21
CA VAL A 11 4.05 -8.82 -9.10
C VAL A 11 4.43 -9.21 -10.54
N ARG A 12 3.68 -8.75 -11.52
CA ARG A 12 3.95 -9.10 -12.93
C ARG A 12 5.20 -8.42 -13.45
N ASP A 13 5.35 -7.14 -13.16
CA ASP A 13 6.44 -6.30 -13.65
C ASP A 13 7.22 -5.75 -12.46
N LEU A 14 8.45 -6.26 -12.30
CA LEU A 14 9.28 -5.89 -11.17
C LEU A 14 9.79 -4.44 -11.26
N ASP A 15 10.06 -3.95 -12.47
CA ASP A 15 10.50 -2.57 -12.66
C ASP A 15 9.38 -1.58 -12.33
N GLU A 16 8.16 -1.87 -12.75
CA GLU A 16 6.98 -1.07 -12.40
C GLU A 16 6.77 -1.06 -10.88
N ALA A 17 6.89 -2.21 -10.24
CA ALA A 17 6.76 -2.32 -8.79
C ALA A 17 7.85 -1.54 -8.05
N ARG A 18 9.10 -1.58 -8.54
CA ARG A 18 10.20 -0.77 -7.98
C ARG A 18 9.90 0.71 -8.10
N HIS A 19 9.39 1.13 -9.25
CA HIS A 19 9.03 2.54 -9.47
C HIS A 19 7.91 2.98 -8.52
N PHE A 20 6.91 2.13 -8.32
CA PHE A 20 5.80 2.45 -7.43
C PHE A 20 6.24 2.50 -5.97
N TYR A 21 6.81 1.42 -5.45
CA TYR A 21 7.15 1.35 -4.02
C TYR A 21 8.38 2.21 -3.68
N GLY A 22 9.38 2.22 -4.53
CA GLY A 22 10.60 3.01 -4.32
C GLY A 22 10.45 4.47 -4.73
N GLY A 23 9.85 4.72 -5.88
CA GLY A 23 9.67 6.07 -6.41
C GLY A 23 8.46 6.77 -5.84
N THR A 24 7.27 6.28 -6.14
CA THR A 24 6.02 6.94 -5.75
C THR A 24 5.81 6.93 -4.25
N MET A 25 5.93 5.79 -3.59
CA MET A 25 5.74 5.68 -2.15
C MET A 25 6.97 6.09 -1.34
N GLY A 26 8.15 6.11 -1.95
CA GLY A 26 9.38 6.55 -1.29
C GLY A 26 9.99 5.54 -0.33
N CYS A 27 9.67 4.25 -0.48
CA CYS A 27 10.27 3.20 0.33
C CYS A 27 11.71 2.92 -0.10
N THR A 28 12.55 2.50 0.83
CA THR A 28 13.95 2.16 0.54
C THR A 28 14.05 0.70 0.13
N ALA A 29 14.68 0.45 -1.04
CA ALA A 29 14.95 -0.91 -1.49
C ALA A 29 16.07 -1.53 -0.66
N GLY A 30 15.91 -2.82 -0.33
CA GLY A 30 16.92 -3.62 0.31
C GLY A 30 17.61 -4.55 -0.67
N ARG A 31 17.66 -5.84 -0.32
CA ARG A 31 18.25 -6.86 -1.19
C ARG A 31 17.40 -7.08 -2.43
N SER A 32 18.04 -7.46 -3.51
CA SER A 32 17.33 -7.83 -4.74
C SER A 32 18.12 -8.79 -5.60
N THR A 33 17.39 -9.48 -6.47
CA THR A 33 17.93 -10.27 -7.57
C THR A 33 17.22 -9.85 -8.86
N THR A 34 17.40 -10.60 -9.92
CA THR A 34 16.65 -10.35 -11.16
C THR A 34 15.18 -10.71 -11.07
N THR A 35 14.77 -11.46 -10.04
CA THR A 35 13.41 -11.98 -9.89
C THR A 35 12.66 -11.49 -8.67
N TRP A 36 13.33 -10.80 -7.76
CA TRP A 36 12.68 -10.26 -6.57
C TRP A 36 13.40 -9.03 -6.02
N VAL A 37 12.70 -8.26 -5.18
CA VAL A 37 13.23 -7.11 -4.45
C VAL A 37 12.53 -7.00 -3.10
N ASP A 38 13.31 -6.69 -2.07
CA ASP A 38 12.79 -6.35 -0.76
C ASP A 38 12.74 -4.84 -0.58
N PHE A 39 11.70 -4.38 0.10
CA PHE A 39 11.55 -2.99 0.51
C PHE A 39 11.40 -2.88 2.01
N ASP A 40 11.99 -1.82 2.57
CA ASP A 40 11.60 -1.32 3.89
C ASP A 40 10.25 -0.60 3.70
N PHE A 41 9.18 -1.27 4.08
CA PHE A 41 7.82 -0.78 3.93
C PHE A 41 7.36 -0.18 5.25
N PHE A 42 7.71 1.08 5.48
CA PHE A 42 7.39 1.81 6.71
C PHE A 42 7.82 1.05 7.96
N GLY A 43 9.02 0.51 7.95
CA GLY A 43 9.60 -0.25 9.06
C GLY A 43 9.31 -1.74 9.04
N HIS A 44 8.53 -2.24 8.07
CA HIS A 44 8.24 -3.65 7.86
C HIS A 44 8.89 -4.16 6.57
N GLN A 45 8.92 -5.46 6.38
CA GLN A 45 9.53 -6.05 5.20
C GLN A 45 8.47 -6.45 4.18
N LEU A 46 8.57 -5.87 2.98
CA LEU A 46 7.74 -6.25 1.84
C LEU A 46 8.65 -6.85 0.77
N SER A 47 8.40 -8.11 0.41
CA SER A 47 9.16 -8.82 -0.61
C SER A 47 8.31 -8.97 -1.86
N LEU A 48 8.80 -8.46 -2.98
CA LEU A 48 8.10 -8.53 -4.25
C LEU A 48 8.83 -9.51 -5.17
N HIS A 49 8.12 -10.53 -5.62
CA HIS A 49 8.64 -11.56 -6.50
C HIS A 49 7.94 -11.49 -7.85
N ARG A 50 8.70 -11.59 -8.93
CA ARG A 50 8.11 -11.63 -10.27
C ARG A 50 7.32 -12.92 -10.45
N GLY A 51 6.05 -12.79 -10.81
CA GLY A 51 5.17 -13.93 -11.03
C GLY A 51 3.72 -13.48 -11.21
N GLU A 52 2.80 -14.43 -11.22
CA GLU A 52 1.38 -14.13 -11.33
C GLU A 52 0.85 -13.61 -9.99
N PRO A 53 0.29 -12.40 -9.95
CA PRO A 53 -0.27 -11.86 -8.71
C PRO A 53 -1.41 -12.70 -8.17
N PHE A 54 -1.61 -12.67 -6.85
CA PHE A 54 -2.74 -13.34 -6.25
C PHE A 54 -4.06 -12.73 -6.76
N ALA A 55 -5.07 -13.58 -6.91
CA ALA A 55 -6.39 -13.13 -7.35
C ALA A 55 -7.12 -12.42 -6.21
N THR A 56 -7.88 -11.39 -6.57
CA THR A 56 -8.75 -10.69 -5.62
C THR A 56 -10.18 -10.71 -6.12
N THR A 57 -11.12 -10.60 -5.17
CA THR A 57 -12.53 -10.37 -5.48
C THR A 57 -12.98 -9.11 -4.76
N ARG A 58 -13.89 -8.34 -5.36
CA ARG A 58 -14.43 -7.14 -4.72
C ARG A 58 -15.57 -7.50 -3.79
N THR A 59 -15.23 -8.05 -2.63
CA THR A 59 -16.20 -8.57 -1.65
C THR A 59 -16.07 -7.92 -0.28
N GLY A 60 -15.02 -7.12 -0.04
CA GLY A 60 -14.89 -6.34 1.20
C GLY A 60 -15.82 -5.14 1.18
N HIS A 61 -16.52 -4.90 2.29
CA HIS A 61 -17.43 -3.76 2.41
C HIS A 61 -16.77 -2.65 3.20
N VAL A 62 -16.61 -1.47 2.57
CA VAL A 62 -16.23 -0.23 3.25
C VAL A 62 -17.36 0.75 2.95
N ASP A 63 -18.32 0.87 3.87
CA ASP A 63 -19.60 1.54 3.64
C ASP A 63 -20.28 0.97 2.39
N ASP A 64 -20.61 1.83 1.41
CA ASP A 64 -21.24 1.43 0.17
C ASP A 64 -20.24 1.03 -0.92
N THR A 65 -18.93 1.06 -0.63
CA THR A 65 -17.89 0.72 -1.60
C THR A 65 -17.40 -0.69 -1.38
N LEU A 66 -17.35 -1.48 -2.46
CA LEU A 66 -16.73 -2.79 -2.44
C LEU A 66 -15.25 -2.66 -2.73
N VAL A 67 -14.43 -3.25 -1.89
CA VAL A 67 -12.97 -3.24 -2.02
C VAL A 67 -12.43 -4.64 -2.29
N PRO A 68 -11.25 -4.74 -2.93
CA PRO A 68 -10.63 -6.04 -3.20
C PRO A 68 -10.34 -6.82 -1.91
N MET A 69 -10.51 -8.14 -1.97
CA MET A 69 -10.10 -9.06 -0.93
C MET A 69 -9.32 -10.22 -1.56
N PRO A 70 -8.13 -10.58 -1.04
CA PRO A 70 -7.46 -9.92 0.09
C PRO A 70 -6.87 -8.57 -0.28
N HIS A 71 -6.57 -7.77 0.72
CA HIS A 71 -5.78 -6.55 0.58
C HIS A 71 -4.90 -6.38 1.82
N PHE A 72 -3.91 -5.53 1.72
CA PHE A 72 -3.03 -5.20 2.85
C PHE A 72 -2.76 -3.70 2.86
N GLY A 73 -2.27 -3.22 3.97
CA GLY A 73 -1.96 -1.82 4.09
C GLY A 73 -1.32 -1.48 5.42
N LEU A 74 -1.32 -0.20 5.70
CA LEU A 74 -0.67 0.38 6.87
C LEU A 74 -1.67 1.24 7.64
N VAL A 75 -1.50 1.26 8.93
CA VAL A 75 -2.12 2.25 9.80
C VAL A 75 -1.02 3.22 10.19
N LEU A 76 -1.11 4.45 9.69
CA LEU A 76 -0.08 5.47 9.85
C LEU A 76 -0.52 6.56 10.82
N PRO A 77 0.42 7.20 11.54
CA PRO A 77 0.11 8.48 12.19
C PRO A 77 -0.41 9.48 11.15
N LEU A 78 -1.36 10.32 11.54
CA LEU A 78 -2.05 11.20 10.60
C LEU A 78 -1.13 12.07 9.74
N PRO A 79 -0.06 12.71 10.25
CA PRO A 79 0.84 13.49 9.40
C PRO A 79 1.51 12.65 8.32
N GLN A 80 1.90 11.41 8.61
CA GLN A 80 2.49 10.50 7.63
C GLN A 80 1.45 10.06 6.59
N TRP A 81 0.23 9.77 7.03
CA TRP A 81 -0.87 9.42 6.13
C TRP A 81 -1.14 10.56 5.14
N GLN A 82 -1.21 11.80 5.64
CA GLN A 82 -1.44 12.98 4.80
C GLN A 82 -0.31 13.20 3.79
N ALA A 83 0.93 13.02 4.21
CA ALA A 83 2.08 13.14 3.31
C ALA A 83 2.05 12.08 2.21
N LEU A 84 1.72 10.84 2.56
CA LEU A 84 1.59 9.75 1.59
C LEU A 84 0.44 10.01 0.61
N ALA A 85 -0.71 10.46 1.10
CA ALA A 85 -1.85 10.80 0.24
C ALA A 85 -1.47 11.87 -0.79
N LYS A 86 -0.73 12.90 -0.40
CA LYS A 86 -0.25 13.94 -1.32
C LYS A 86 0.69 13.38 -2.38
N ARG A 87 1.62 12.49 -1.99
CA ARG A 87 2.54 11.86 -2.94
C ARG A 87 1.80 11.04 -3.97
N LEU A 88 0.84 10.23 -3.53
CA LEU A 88 0.05 9.37 -4.41
C LEU A 88 -0.82 10.21 -5.36
N GLN A 89 -1.45 11.27 -4.86
CA GLN A 89 -2.23 12.19 -5.69
C GLN A 89 -1.35 12.91 -6.73
N ALA A 90 -0.18 13.39 -6.33
CA ALA A 90 0.75 14.05 -7.22
C ALA A 90 1.29 13.12 -8.32
N ALA A 91 1.40 11.83 -8.02
CA ALA A 91 1.83 10.82 -8.99
C ALA A 91 0.70 10.36 -9.94
N GLY A 92 -0.51 10.88 -9.76
CA GLY A 92 -1.65 10.49 -10.60
C GLY A 92 -2.18 9.09 -10.29
N THR A 93 -2.03 8.63 -9.05
CA THR A 93 -2.49 7.30 -8.63
C THR A 93 -3.97 7.12 -8.90
N ASP A 94 -4.33 5.97 -9.47
CA ASP A 94 -5.72 5.58 -9.70
C ASP A 94 -6.25 4.92 -8.41
N PHE A 95 -7.01 5.69 -7.64
CA PHE A 95 -7.54 5.21 -6.37
C PHE A 95 -8.79 4.37 -6.57
N ILE A 96 -8.85 3.23 -5.87
CA ILE A 96 -10.10 2.46 -5.69
C ILE A 96 -11.03 3.25 -4.77
N PHE A 97 -10.45 3.89 -3.75
CA PHE A 97 -11.14 4.68 -2.75
C PHE A 97 -10.26 5.91 -2.48
N ALA A 98 -10.64 7.05 -3.02
CA ALA A 98 -9.84 8.27 -2.92
C ALA A 98 -9.64 8.70 -1.47
N PRO A 99 -8.55 9.41 -1.15
CA PRO A 99 -8.29 9.89 0.21
C PRO A 99 -9.50 10.66 0.75
N GLN A 100 -10.00 10.25 1.92
CA GLN A 100 -11.17 10.84 2.53
C GLN A 100 -11.21 10.60 4.03
N VAL A 101 -12.05 11.38 4.70
CA VAL A 101 -12.29 11.28 6.14
C VAL A 101 -13.67 10.69 6.36
N ARG A 102 -13.74 9.63 7.17
CA ARG A 102 -14.99 8.98 7.58
C ARG A 102 -15.24 9.31 9.04
N PHE A 103 -16.51 9.48 9.40
CA PHE A 103 -16.93 9.81 10.78
C PHE A 103 -16.26 11.09 11.29
N SER A 104 -16.15 12.12 10.42
CA SER A 104 -15.47 13.37 10.75
C SER A 104 -16.08 14.03 12.00
N GLY A 105 -15.20 14.41 12.94
CA GLY A 105 -15.60 15.07 14.19
C GLY A 105 -16.21 14.12 15.21
N GLN A 106 -16.23 12.82 14.98
CA GLN A 106 -16.82 11.82 15.88
C GLN A 106 -15.76 10.88 16.45
N PRO A 107 -16.03 10.21 17.58
CA PRO A 107 -15.18 9.11 18.01
C PRO A 107 -15.08 8.05 16.91
N GLY A 108 -13.86 7.56 16.64
CA GLY A 108 -13.63 6.62 15.55
C GLY A 108 -13.45 7.27 14.19
N GLU A 109 -13.21 8.57 14.12
CA GLU A 109 -12.84 9.26 12.88
C GLU A 109 -11.71 8.52 12.17
N GLN A 110 -11.89 8.27 10.86
CA GLN A 110 -10.93 7.54 10.04
C GLN A 110 -10.55 8.33 8.80
N TRP A 111 -9.25 8.42 8.57
CA TRP A 111 -8.68 8.94 7.33
C TRP A 111 -8.23 7.71 6.54
N THR A 112 -8.82 7.51 5.37
CA THR A 112 -8.64 6.26 4.62
C THR A 112 -8.51 6.50 3.13
N MET A 113 -7.77 5.59 2.47
CA MET A 113 -7.63 5.51 1.01
C MET A 113 -7.30 4.08 0.62
N PHE A 114 -7.71 3.68 -0.58
CA PHE A 114 -7.34 2.40 -1.20
C PHE A 114 -6.79 2.67 -2.60
N PHE A 115 -5.68 2.03 -2.90
CA PHE A 115 -5.02 2.17 -4.19
C PHE A 115 -4.36 0.90 -4.69
#